data_9d5c11c73e006315fe4645a195a787bb
#
_entry.id   9d5c11c73e006315fe4645a195a787bb
#
_cell.length_a   1.000
_cell.length_b   1.000
_cell.length_c   1.000
_cell.angle_alpha   90.00
_cell.angle_beta   90.00
_cell.angle_gamma   90.00
#
_symmetry.space_group_name_H-M   'P 1'
#
loop_
_entity.id
_entity.type
_entity.pdbx_description
1 polymer ?
#
loop_
_entity_poly.entity_id
_entity_poly.type
_entity_poly.pdbx_seq_one_letter_code
_entity_poly.pdbx_strand_id
1 'polypeptide(L)'
;MNYIWDLLIKAEDEGLSKKDIYFYLAETYSPYMELSLPILNAQYVEQHVEVNPYYRYFGIFNNLFHPDNYSDREFREYLFDIVLHFLAEIDRMQGMNTMEFYIRFILKDMEANVFGNVVRRNIHAFSKKEQEIVVLNILKLYQTGEEIYLLKDTLKRLFKGCLIYIKSEEQDELLIYISQKKTQQNEQKVQLIQEIFLPIGFQLEVYWQYHFGIIDAEQTMMLDRIALY
;
A
#
# COMPACT_ATOMS: atom_id res chain seq x y z
N MET A 1 -1.03 -6.55 23.76
CA MET A 1 -2.14 -5.74 23.21
C MET A 1 -2.70 -4.86 24.33
N ASN A 2 -2.62 -3.53 24.18
CA ASN A 2 -3.09 -2.62 25.21
C ASN A 2 -4.31 -1.80 24.77
N TYR A 3 -4.55 -1.73 23.46
CA TYR A 3 -5.57 -0.90 22.86
C TYR A 3 -6.39 -1.67 21.83
N ILE A 4 -7.63 -1.26 21.59
CA ILE A 4 -8.52 -1.92 20.60
C ILE A 4 -7.97 -1.87 19.18
N TRP A 5 -7.32 -0.78 18.76
CA TRP A 5 -6.70 -0.69 17.44
C TRP A 5 -5.54 -1.68 17.24
N ASP A 6 -4.73 -1.92 18.28
CA ASP A 6 -3.61 -2.87 18.28
C ASP A 6 -4.14 -4.32 18.20
N LEU A 7 -5.23 -4.60 18.94
CA LEU A 7 -5.93 -5.88 18.89
C LEU A 7 -6.47 -6.18 17.46
N LEU A 8 -7.09 -5.18 16.79
CA LEU A 8 -7.60 -5.37 15.43
C LEU A 8 -6.47 -5.62 14.41
N ILE A 9 -5.31 -4.96 14.54
CA ILE A 9 -4.15 -5.24 13.70
C ILE A 9 -3.69 -6.69 13.89
N LYS A 10 -3.56 -7.12 15.15
CA LYS A 10 -3.15 -8.48 15.45
C LYS A 10 -4.15 -9.52 14.94
N ALA A 11 -5.44 -9.26 15.06
CA ALA A 11 -6.49 -10.13 14.53
C ALA A 11 -6.38 -10.29 13.00
N GLU A 12 -6.14 -9.20 12.27
CA GLU A 12 -5.92 -9.24 10.82
C GLU A 12 -4.65 -10.04 10.46
N ASP A 13 -3.57 -9.89 11.22
CA ASP A 13 -2.32 -10.66 11.03
C ASP A 13 -2.53 -12.17 11.29
N GLU A 14 -3.42 -12.54 12.21
CA GLU A 14 -3.83 -13.91 12.49
C GLU A 14 -4.88 -14.45 11.49
N GLY A 15 -5.34 -13.62 10.55
CA GLY A 15 -6.33 -13.99 9.53
C GLY A 15 -7.78 -13.95 10.03
N LEU A 16 -8.04 -13.37 11.21
CA LEU A 16 -9.37 -13.17 11.74
C LEU A 16 -9.99 -11.90 11.12
N SER A 17 -11.20 -12.01 10.62
CA SER A 17 -11.90 -10.82 10.12
C SER A 17 -12.32 -9.92 11.28
N LYS A 18 -12.08 -8.62 11.16
CA LYS A 18 -12.58 -7.65 12.16
C LYS A 18 -14.08 -7.68 12.36
N LYS A 19 -14.85 -8.17 11.39
CA LYS A 19 -16.31 -8.33 11.51
C LYS A 19 -16.72 -9.48 12.41
N ASP A 20 -15.80 -10.41 12.70
CA ASP A 20 -16.04 -11.57 13.55
C ASP A 20 -15.65 -11.29 15.01
N ILE A 21 -15.14 -10.10 15.30
CA ILE A 21 -14.82 -9.64 16.65
C ILE A 21 -16.01 -8.87 17.19
N TYR A 22 -16.40 -9.20 18.41
CA TYR A 22 -17.50 -8.57 19.13
C TYR A 22 -16.99 -7.92 20.41
N PHE A 23 -17.17 -6.61 20.53
CA PHE A 23 -16.79 -5.84 21.71
C PHE A 23 -17.94 -5.73 22.70
N TYR A 24 -17.68 -6.05 23.93
CA TYR A 24 -18.65 -5.87 25.01
C TYR A 24 -18.07 -5.07 26.19
N LEU A 25 -19.00 -4.47 26.96
CA LEU A 25 -18.64 -3.58 28.05
C LEU A 25 -18.04 -4.36 29.22
N ALA A 26 -16.91 -3.88 29.75
CA ALA A 26 -16.28 -4.47 30.92
C ALA A 26 -17.17 -4.36 32.16
N GLU A 27 -17.23 -5.41 32.94
CA GLU A 27 -17.95 -5.39 34.23
C GLU A 27 -17.23 -4.56 35.29
N THR A 28 -15.90 -4.52 35.22
CA THR A 28 -15.06 -3.77 36.14
C THR A 28 -14.17 -2.79 35.38
N TYR A 29 -14.13 -1.56 35.85
CA TYR A 29 -13.34 -0.49 35.21
C TYR A 29 -12.00 -0.32 35.88
N SER A 30 -10.95 -0.28 35.06
CA SER A 30 -9.60 0.09 35.49
C SER A 30 -9.20 1.43 34.89
N PRO A 31 -8.64 2.37 35.65
CA PRO A 31 -8.16 3.64 35.11
C PRO A 31 -6.89 3.48 34.25
N TYR A 32 -6.32 2.30 34.18
CA TYR A 32 -5.02 2.05 33.54
C TYR A 32 -5.09 1.15 32.30
N MET A 33 -6.24 0.54 32.01
CA MET A 33 -6.34 -0.47 30.94
C MET A 33 -7.63 -0.27 30.13
N GLU A 34 -7.49 -0.37 28.81
CA GLU A 34 -8.62 -0.39 27.88
C GLU A 34 -9.15 -1.82 27.70
N LEU A 35 -8.26 -2.78 27.57
CA LEU A 35 -8.61 -4.20 27.45
C LEU A 35 -8.47 -4.92 28.78
N SER A 36 -9.33 -5.91 29.03
CA SER A 36 -9.28 -6.73 30.24
C SER A 36 -7.98 -7.55 30.32
N LEU A 37 -7.55 -7.87 31.55
CA LEU A 37 -6.32 -8.62 31.83
C LEU A 37 -6.14 -9.92 31.02
N PRO A 38 -7.20 -10.77 30.85
CA PRO A 38 -7.07 -11.98 30.04
C PRO A 38 -6.67 -11.69 28.59
N ILE A 39 -7.19 -10.62 28.02
CA ILE A 39 -6.97 -10.23 26.64
C ILE A 39 -5.58 -9.62 26.44
N LEU A 40 -5.07 -8.85 27.42
CA LEU A 40 -3.74 -8.26 27.37
C LEU A 40 -2.63 -9.31 27.18
N ASN A 41 -2.78 -10.47 27.80
CA ASN A 41 -1.79 -11.55 27.82
C ASN A 41 -2.12 -12.69 26.83
N ALA A 42 -3.23 -12.59 26.08
CA ALA A 42 -3.64 -13.64 25.16
C ALA A 42 -2.62 -13.80 24.01
N GLN A 43 -2.29 -15.05 23.69
CA GLN A 43 -1.45 -15.36 22.53
C GLN A 43 -2.19 -15.14 21.22
N TYR A 44 -3.50 -15.40 21.19
CA TYR A 44 -4.39 -15.26 20.04
C TYR A 44 -5.51 -14.29 20.37
N VAL A 45 -6.09 -13.68 19.33
CA VAL A 45 -7.22 -12.78 19.50
C VAL A 45 -8.50 -13.61 19.61
N GLU A 46 -9.25 -13.40 20.69
CA GLU A 46 -10.58 -14.00 20.87
C GLU A 46 -11.64 -13.19 20.13
N GLN A 47 -12.74 -13.88 19.73
CA GLN A 47 -13.86 -13.22 19.04
C GLN A 47 -14.65 -12.30 19.97
N HIS A 48 -14.69 -12.58 21.26
CA HIS A 48 -15.41 -11.79 22.26
C HIS A 48 -14.42 -11.03 23.12
N VAL A 49 -14.45 -9.70 23.01
CA VAL A 49 -13.43 -8.83 23.61
C VAL A 49 -14.08 -7.89 24.62
N GLU A 50 -13.70 -8.02 25.87
CA GLU A 50 -14.12 -7.13 26.94
C GLU A 50 -13.33 -5.83 26.94
N VAL A 51 -14.03 -4.67 26.83
CA VAL A 51 -13.40 -3.35 26.72
C VAL A 51 -13.88 -2.41 27.79
N ASN A 52 -12.94 -1.68 28.39
CA ASN A 52 -13.19 -0.57 29.29
C ASN A 52 -13.15 0.76 28.50
N PRO A 53 -14.32 1.34 28.14
CA PRO A 53 -14.37 2.54 27.33
C PRO A 53 -13.98 3.81 28.08
N TYR A 54 -14.01 3.78 29.41
CA TYR A 54 -13.72 4.98 30.22
C TYR A 54 -12.26 5.35 30.24
N TYR A 55 -11.37 4.44 29.87
CA TYR A 55 -9.93 4.73 29.83
C TYR A 55 -9.57 5.84 28.83
N ARG A 56 -10.13 5.82 27.61
CA ARG A 56 -9.87 6.86 26.59
C ARG A 56 -11.10 7.65 26.16
N TYR A 57 -12.27 7.08 26.25
CA TYR A 57 -13.49 7.60 25.63
C TYR A 57 -14.56 8.01 26.64
N PHE A 58 -14.16 8.41 27.83
CA PHE A 58 -15.08 8.80 28.91
C PHE A 58 -16.17 9.76 28.45
N GLY A 59 -15.80 10.81 27.68
CA GLY A 59 -16.75 11.81 27.19
C GLY A 59 -17.85 11.26 26.29
N ILE A 60 -17.60 10.15 25.58
CA ILE A 60 -18.56 9.50 24.68
C ILE A 60 -19.47 8.56 25.47
N PHE A 61 -18.89 7.78 26.40
CA PHE A 61 -19.58 6.66 27.03
C PHE A 61 -20.21 6.99 28.40
N ASN A 62 -19.87 8.15 28.99
CA ASN A 62 -20.28 8.53 30.34
C ASN A 62 -21.81 8.53 30.56
N ASN A 63 -22.59 8.99 29.61
CA ASN A 63 -24.05 9.11 29.79
C ASN A 63 -24.79 7.86 29.31
N LEU A 64 -24.60 7.49 28.06
CA LEU A 64 -25.39 6.41 27.44
C LEU A 64 -25.00 5.02 27.94
N PHE A 65 -23.73 4.81 28.21
CA PHE A 65 -23.18 3.52 28.62
C PHE A 65 -22.82 3.44 30.10
N HIS A 66 -23.37 4.34 30.93
CA HIS A 66 -23.13 4.30 32.37
C HIS A 66 -23.56 2.93 32.95
N PRO A 67 -22.75 2.33 33.85
CA PRO A 67 -23.03 1.02 34.44
C PRO A 67 -24.43 0.92 35.09
N ASP A 68 -24.87 2.00 35.72
CA ASP A 68 -26.18 2.05 36.40
C ASP A 68 -27.39 2.28 35.47
N ASN A 69 -27.15 2.38 34.16
CA ASN A 69 -28.24 2.51 33.20
C ASN A 69 -28.66 1.13 32.70
N TYR A 70 -29.79 0.65 33.18
CA TYR A 70 -30.34 -0.69 32.84
C TYR A 70 -31.36 -0.67 31.70
N SER A 71 -31.66 0.50 31.12
CA SER A 71 -32.62 0.61 30.00
C SER A 71 -32.01 0.06 28.72
N ASP A 72 -32.82 -0.63 27.92
CA ASP A 72 -32.50 -1.10 26.56
C ASP A 72 -31.15 -1.79 26.44
N ARG A 73 -30.84 -2.75 27.31
CA ARG A 73 -29.56 -3.42 27.43
C ARG A 73 -29.07 -4.00 26.09
N GLU A 74 -29.94 -4.72 25.38
CA GLU A 74 -29.61 -5.35 24.12
C GLU A 74 -29.21 -4.31 23.06
N PHE A 75 -29.98 -3.22 22.92
CA PHE A 75 -29.68 -2.14 22.03
C PHE A 75 -28.29 -1.45 22.35
N ARG A 76 -28.04 -1.28 23.64
CA ARG A 76 -26.78 -0.68 24.11
C ARG A 76 -25.56 -1.56 23.81
N GLU A 77 -25.69 -2.88 23.95
CA GLU A 77 -24.63 -3.83 23.61
C GLU A 77 -24.27 -3.76 22.12
N TYR A 78 -25.26 -3.78 21.22
CA TYR A 78 -25.01 -3.63 19.78
C TYR A 78 -24.44 -2.27 19.42
N LEU A 79 -24.97 -1.21 20.02
CA LEU A 79 -24.48 0.13 19.76
C LEU A 79 -23.03 0.31 20.25
N PHE A 80 -22.69 -0.29 21.39
CA PHE A 80 -21.34 -0.29 21.93
C PHE A 80 -20.34 -0.93 20.97
N ASP A 81 -20.65 -2.10 20.47
CA ASP A 81 -19.84 -2.81 19.49
C ASP A 81 -19.58 -1.99 18.22
N ILE A 82 -20.63 -1.43 17.63
CA ILE A 82 -20.55 -0.57 16.44
C ILE A 82 -19.66 0.65 16.70
N VAL A 83 -19.87 1.34 17.82
CA VAL A 83 -19.11 2.55 18.15
C VAL A 83 -17.64 2.21 18.39
N LEU A 84 -17.32 1.11 19.06
CA LEU A 84 -15.93 0.70 19.28
C LEU A 84 -15.23 0.31 17.99
N HIS A 85 -15.87 -0.39 17.09
CA HIS A 85 -15.31 -0.65 15.76
C HIS A 85 -15.00 0.65 15.02
N PHE A 86 -15.90 1.61 15.06
CA PHE A 86 -15.70 2.92 14.44
C PHE A 86 -14.51 3.69 15.07
N LEU A 87 -14.43 3.73 16.40
CA LEU A 87 -13.34 4.39 17.12
C LEU A 87 -11.98 3.73 16.87
N ALA A 88 -11.94 2.41 16.82
CA ALA A 88 -10.72 1.66 16.50
C ALA A 88 -10.24 1.93 15.07
N GLU A 89 -11.15 2.07 14.08
CA GLU A 89 -10.78 2.48 12.73
C GLU A 89 -10.26 3.92 12.67
N ILE A 90 -10.85 4.84 13.43
CA ILE A 90 -10.33 6.21 13.55
C ILE A 90 -8.91 6.20 14.12
N ASP A 91 -8.66 5.42 15.18
CA ASP A 91 -7.34 5.29 15.78
C ASP A 91 -6.31 4.74 14.78
N ARG A 92 -6.67 3.73 14.01
CA ARG A 92 -5.80 3.16 12.96
C ARG A 92 -5.46 4.18 11.87
N MET A 93 -6.35 5.12 11.62
CA MET A 93 -6.15 6.19 10.64
C MET A 93 -5.48 7.42 11.25
N GLN A 94 -5.35 7.48 12.55
CA GLN A 94 -4.71 8.61 13.25
C GLN A 94 -3.24 8.73 12.85
N GLY A 95 -2.83 9.92 12.44
CA GLY A 95 -1.48 10.19 11.94
C GLY A 95 -1.30 9.97 10.43
N MET A 96 -2.30 9.45 9.72
CA MET A 96 -2.28 9.41 8.25
C MET A 96 -2.51 10.82 7.70
N ASN A 97 -1.64 11.23 6.77
CA ASN A 97 -1.82 12.47 6.03
C ASN A 97 -2.64 12.22 4.73
N THR A 98 -3.08 13.32 4.09
CA THR A 98 -3.84 13.25 2.82
C THR A 98 -3.13 12.42 1.75
N MET A 99 -1.79 12.50 1.70
CA MET A 99 -0.98 11.77 0.73
C MET A 99 -1.09 10.25 0.91
N GLU A 100 -1.13 9.76 2.14
CA GLU A 100 -1.28 8.33 2.43
C GLU A 100 -2.65 7.79 2.03
N PHE A 101 -3.71 8.60 2.18
CA PHE A 101 -5.03 8.24 1.67
C PHE A 101 -5.01 8.12 0.13
N TYR A 102 -4.39 9.06 -0.57
CA TYR A 102 -4.24 8.98 -2.03
C TYR A 102 -3.45 7.75 -2.46
N ILE A 103 -2.36 7.41 -1.77
CA ILE A 103 -1.59 6.20 -2.03
C ILE A 103 -2.48 4.96 -1.91
N ARG A 104 -3.26 4.83 -0.84
CA ARG A 104 -4.16 3.70 -0.64
C ARG A 104 -5.26 3.61 -1.69
N PHE A 105 -5.85 4.73 -2.09
CA PHE A 105 -6.88 4.76 -3.12
C PHE A 105 -6.32 4.32 -4.48
N ILE A 106 -5.17 4.87 -4.90
CA ILE A 106 -4.55 4.50 -6.16
C ILE A 106 -4.13 3.02 -6.17
N LEU A 107 -3.56 2.50 -5.09
CA LEU A 107 -3.24 1.07 -5.00
C LEU A 107 -4.49 0.20 -5.16
N LYS A 108 -5.59 0.56 -4.51
CA LYS A 108 -6.88 -0.13 -4.65
C LYS A 108 -7.40 -0.07 -6.09
N ASP A 109 -7.27 1.06 -6.77
CA ASP A 109 -7.67 1.23 -8.16
C ASP A 109 -6.79 0.40 -9.11
N MET A 110 -5.47 0.27 -8.83
CA MET A 110 -4.57 -0.61 -9.58
C MET A 110 -4.98 -2.08 -9.44
N GLU A 111 -5.35 -2.53 -8.25
CA GLU A 111 -5.86 -3.89 -7.98
C GLU A 111 -7.25 -4.13 -8.58
N ALA A 112 -8.09 -3.10 -8.60
CA ALA A 112 -9.43 -3.14 -9.19
C ALA A 112 -9.45 -3.07 -10.73
N ASN A 113 -8.29 -3.07 -11.38
CA ASN A 113 -8.15 -3.02 -12.85
C ASN A 113 -8.52 -1.67 -13.50
N VAL A 114 -8.54 -0.58 -12.77
CA VAL A 114 -8.80 0.76 -13.33
C VAL A 114 -7.67 1.18 -14.29
N PHE A 115 -6.43 0.81 -13.99
CA PHE A 115 -5.23 1.09 -14.80
C PHE A 115 -4.92 0.01 -15.85
N GLY A 116 -5.82 -0.95 -16.07
CA GLY A 116 -5.65 -2.01 -17.06
C GLY A 116 -5.07 -3.32 -16.51
N ASN A 117 -5.23 -4.38 -17.29
CA ASN A 117 -4.89 -5.74 -16.88
C ASN A 117 -3.39 -5.97 -16.61
N VAL A 118 -2.52 -5.25 -17.32
CA VAL A 118 -1.06 -5.35 -17.14
C VAL A 118 -0.68 -4.83 -15.76
N VAL A 119 -1.20 -3.67 -15.37
CA VAL A 119 -0.94 -3.05 -14.07
C VAL A 119 -1.46 -3.94 -12.94
N ARG A 120 -2.72 -4.39 -13.01
CA ARG A 120 -3.33 -5.27 -12.01
C ARG A 120 -2.52 -6.53 -11.75
N ARG A 121 -2.04 -7.17 -12.82
CA ARG A 121 -1.27 -8.43 -12.72
C ARG A 121 0.13 -8.21 -12.15
N ASN A 122 0.76 -7.10 -12.52
CA ASN A 122 2.17 -6.86 -12.24
C ASN A 122 2.43 -6.08 -10.94
N ILE A 123 1.41 -5.44 -10.32
CA ILE A 123 1.58 -4.67 -9.09
C ILE A 123 2.12 -5.52 -7.91
N HIS A 124 1.78 -6.81 -7.88
CA HIS A 124 2.24 -7.73 -6.85
C HIS A 124 3.74 -8.11 -6.96
N ALA A 125 4.40 -7.76 -8.08
CA ALA A 125 5.84 -7.92 -8.22
C ALA A 125 6.65 -6.88 -7.43
N PHE A 126 6.00 -5.84 -6.93
CA PHE A 126 6.61 -4.75 -6.19
C PHE A 126 6.50 -4.96 -4.68
N SER A 127 7.56 -4.63 -3.94
CA SER A 127 7.49 -4.49 -2.48
C SER A 127 6.65 -3.27 -2.09
N LYS A 128 6.16 -3.19 -0.85
CA LYS A 128 5.36 -2.05 -0.36
C LYS A 128 6.04 -0.70 -0.61
N LYS A 129 7.35 -0.60 -0.36
CA LYS A 129 8.13 0.64 -0.60
C LYS A 129 8.22 1.00 -2.09
N GLU A 130 8.37 0.00 -2.96
CA GLU A 130 8.38 0.22 -4.40
C GLU A 130 7.02 0.63 -4.93
N GLN A 131 5.93 0.06 -4.41
CA GLN A 131 4.55 0.48 -4.72
C GLN A 131 4.33 1.95 -4.36
N GLU A 132 4.77 2.39 -3.20
CA GLU A 132 4.70 3.80 -2.79
C GLU A 132 5.43 4.73 -3.77
N ILE A 133 6.64 4.35 -4.24
CA ILE A 133 7.38 5.14 -5.23
C ILE A 133 6.58 5.30 -6.53
N VAL A 134 6.02 4.20 -7.05
CA VAL A 134 5.21 4.21 -8.28
C VAL A 134 3.98 5.11 -8.10
N VAL A 135 3.25 4.93 -7.01
CA VAL A 135 2.02 5.69 -6.75
C VAL A 135 2.29 7.18 -6.55
N LEU A 136 3.36 7.55 -5.83
CA LEU A 136 3.77 8.95 -5.68
C LEU A 136 4.09 9.60 -7.03
N ASN A 137 4.70 8.84 -7.95
CA ASN A 137 4.98 9.35 -9.29
C ASN A 137 3.71 9.39 -10.16
N ILE A 138 2.71 8.51 -9.97
CA ILE A 138 1.38 8.64 -10.58
C ILE A 138 0.68 9.93 -10.11
N LEU A 139 0.73 10.23 -8.81
CA LEU A 139 0.16 11.48 -8.29
C LEU A 139 0.82 12.71 -8.90
N LYS A 140 2.15 12.70 -9.05
CA LYS A 140 2.87 13.76 -9.75
C LYS A 140 2.49 13.84 -11.23
N LEU A 141 2.29 12.70 -11.89
CA LEU A 141 1.86 12.65 -13.29
C LEU A 141 0.52 13.39 -13.48
N TYR A 142 -0.44 13.16 -12.58
CA TYR A 142 -1.71 13.90 -12.61
C TYR A 142 -1.55 15.41 -12.37
N GLN A 143 -0.51 15.83 -11.63
CA GLN A 143 -0.26 17.23 -11.33
C GLN A 143 0.53 17.95 -12.43
N THR A 144 1.52 17.28 -13.03
CA THR A 144 2.50 17.92 -13.93
C THR A 144 2.35 17.54 -15.40
N GLY A 145 1.85 16.33 -15.69
CA GLY A 145 1.80 15.77 -17.04
C GLY A 145 3.17 15.36 -17.61
N GLU A 146 4.23 15.33 -16.79
CA GLU A 146 5.61 15.07 -17.25
C GLU A 146 5.91 13.56 -17.33
N GLU A 147 5.35 12.87 -18.31
CA GLU A 147 5.44 11.41 -18.48
C GLU A 147 6.88 10.89 -18.53
N ILE A 148 7.70 11.39 -19.46
CA ILE A 148 9.10 10.93 -19.67
C ILE A 148 9.96 11.18 -18.43
N TYR A 149 9.80 12.33 -17.79
CA TYR A 149 10.56 12.64 -16.57
C TYR A 149 10.22 11.64 -15.44
N LEU A 150 8.94 11.37 -15.24
CA LEU A 150 8.46 10.47 -14.19
C LEU A 150 8.78 9.00 -14.49
N LEU A 151 8.76 8.59 -15.76
CA LEU A 151 9.28 7.29 -16.19
C LEU A 151 10.74 7.11 -15.78
N LYS A 152 11.58 8.11 -16.09
CA LYS A 152 13.01 8.09 -15.71
C LYS A 152 13.22 8.07 -14.19
N ASP A 153 12.48 8.91 -13.45
CA ASP A 153 12.58 8.96 -11.99
C ASP A 153 12.17 7.61 -11.36
N THR A 154 11.08 7.03 -11.83
CA THR A 154 10.59 5.73 -11.34
C THR A 154 11.62 4.62 -11.59
N LEU A 155 12.14 4.52 -12.81
CA LEU A 155 13.13 3.50 -13.16
C LEU A 155 14.43 3.65 -12.36
N LYS A 156 14.95 4.88 -12.21
CA LYS A 156 16.18 5.14 -11.44
C LYS A 156 16.04 4.83 -9.96
N ARG A 157 14.84 5.04 -9.38
CA ARG A 157 14.58 4.70 -7.96
C ARG A 157 14.43 3.21 -7.73
N LEU A 158 13.84 2.49 -8.68
CA LEU A 158 13.57 1.06 -8.56
C LEU A 158 14.78 0.20 -8.96
N PHE A 159 15.53 0.63 -9.99
CA PHE A 159 16.66 -0.12 -10.52
C PHE A 159 17.96 0.63 -10.32
N LYS A 160 18.79 0.15 -9.39
CA LYS A 160 20.13 0.69 -9.20
C LYS A 160 20.98 0.45 -10.46
N GLY A 161 21.68 1.49 -10.91
CA GLY A 161 22.53 1.39 -12.12
C GLY A 161 21.74 1.42 -13.42
N CYS A 162 20.55 2.03 -13.43
CA CYS A 162 19.75 2.24 -14.63
C CYS A 162 20.26 3.47 -15.40
N LEU A 163 20.56 3.29 -16.69
CA LEU A 163 20.89 4.36 -17.63
C LEU A 163 19.79 4.46 -18.68
N ILE A 164 19.41 5.69 -19.03
CA ILE A 164 18.30 5.95 -19.97
C ILE A 164 18.76 6.94 -21.01
N TYR A 165 18.66 6.53 -22.28
CA TYR A 165 18.97 7.34 -23.43
C TYR A 165 17.69 7.63 -24.22
N ILE A 166 17.58 8.85 -24.74
CA ILE A 166 16.45 9.30 -25.56
C ILE A 166 16.99 9.64 -26.91
N LYS A 167 16.43 9.06 -27.96
CA LYS A 167 16.65 9.41 -29.34
C LYS A 167 15.44 10.18 -29.85
N SER A 168 15.56 11.51 -29.93
CA SER A 168 14.43 12.39 -30.27
C SER A 168 14.46 12.94 -31.69
N GLU A 169 15.54 12.68 -32.47
CA GLU A 169 15.72 13.37 -33.74
C GLU A 169 15.00 12.75 -34.94
N GLU A 170 14.67 11.45 -34.90
CA GLU A 170 13.96 10.77 -36.01
C GLU A 170 12.92 9.74 -35.55
N GLN A 171 13.06 9.22 -34.36
CA GLN A 171 12.15 8.22 -33.78
C GLN A 171 12.03 8.49 -32.28
N ASP A 172 10.79 8.47 -31.78
CA ASP A 172 10.53 8.58 -30.33
C ASP A 172 10.90 7.26 -29.63
N GLU A 173 12.23 6.99 -29.57
CA GLU A 173 12.79 5.78 -28.97
C GLU A 173 13.46 6.09 -27.64
N LEU A 174 13.17 5.21 -26.65
CA LEU A 174 13.80 5.19 -25.34
C LEU A 174 14.61 3.92 -25.21
N LEU A 175 15.92 4.04 -24.99
CA LEU A 175 16.79 2.90 -24.67
C LEU A 175 17.10 2.91 -23.18
N ILE A 176 16.81 1.81 -22.53
CA ILE A 176 17.04 1.63 -21.10
C ILE A 176 18.03 0.50 -20.89
N TYR A 177 19.11 0.79 -20.15
CA TYR A 177 20.00 -0.21 -19.63
C TYR A 177 19.78 -0.41 -18.14
N ILE A 178 19.57 -1.66 -17.73
CA ILE A 178 19.43 -2.08 -16.34
C ILE A 178 20.54 -3.06 -16.00
N SER A 179 21.44 -2.69 -15.07
CA SER A 179 22.59 -3.51 -14.68
C SER A 179 22.24 -4.83 -13.98
N GLN A 180 20.95 -5.10 -13.76
CA GLN A 180 20.47 -6.30 -13.10
C GLN A 180 20.13 -7.40 -14.12
N LYS A 181 20.13 -8.65 -13.63
CA LYS A 181 19.72 -9.81 -14.44
C LYS A 181 18.24 -9.71 -14.83
N LYS A 182 17.96 -10.14 -16.03
CA LYS A 182 16.57 -10.31 -16.50
C LYS A 182 15.89 -11.42 -15.70
N THR A 183 15.02 -11.03 -14.79
CA THR A 183 14.16 -11.95 -14.02
C THR A 183 12.70 -11.67 -14.37
N GLN A 184 11.85 -12.65 -14.22
CA GLN A 184 10.41 -12.47 -14.46
C GLN A 184 9.83 -11.31 -13.63
N GLN A 185 10.27 -11.17 -12.38
CA GLN A 185 9.84 -10.08 -11.50
C GLN A 185 10.29 -8.70 -12.04
N ASN A 186 11.54 -8.58 -12.50
CA ASN A 186 12.05 -7.33 -13.05
C ASN A 186 11.35 -6.96 -14.37
N GLU A 187 11.05 -7.94 -15.23
CA GLU A 187 10.26 -7.72 -16.44
C GLU A 187 8.85 -7.21 -16.12
N GLN A 188 8.18 -7.83 -15.15
CA GLN A 188 6.86 -7.38 -14.70
C GLN A 188 6.87 -5.95 -14.17
N LYS A 189 7.93 -5.56 -13.44
CA LYS A 189 8.11 -4.18 -12.98
C LYS A 189 8.27 -3.21 -14.14
N VAL A 190 9.12 -3.52 -15.10
CA VAL A 190 9.32 -2.66 -16.28
C VAL A 190 8.03 -2.55 -17.10
N GLN A 191 7.31 -3.64 -17.33
CA GLN A 191 6.03 -3.63 -18.05
C GLN A 191 5.00 -2.73 -17.39
N LEU A 192 4.88 -2.76 -16.06
CA LEU A 192 3.95 -1.89 -15.34
C LEU A 192 4.35 -0.42 -15.49
N ILE A 193 5.65 -0.11 -15.36
CA ILE A 193 6.16 1.26 -15.49
C ILE A 193 5.93 1.78 -16.92
N GLN A 194 6.17 0.94 -17.93
CA GLN A 194 5.90 1.25 -19.32
C GLN A 194 4.42 1.56 -19.56
N GLU A 195 3.53 0.73 -19.05
CA GLU A 195 2.08 0.92 -19.23
C GLU A 195 1.56 2.23 -18.65
N ILE A 196 2.13 2.69 -17.53
CA ILE A 196 1.66 3.89 -16.85
C ILE A 196 2.34 5.17 -17.35
N PHE A 197 3.65 5.12 -17.60
CA PHE A 197 4.44 6.34 -17.79
C PHE A 197 5.00 6.51 -19.20
N LEU A 198 4.90 5.52 -20.11
CA LEU A 198 5.42 5.68 -21.46
C LEU A 198 4.42 6.48 -22.32
N PRO A 199 4.83 7.62 -22.91
CA PRO A 199 3.97 8.39 -23.77
C PRO A 199 3.53 7.59 -25.01
N ILE A 200 2.35 7.92 -25.54
CA ILE A 200 1.83 7.31 -26.78
C ILE A 200 2.78 7.67 -27.93
N GLY A 201 3.19 6.67 -28.69
CA GLY A 201 4.11 6.85 -29.83
C GLY A 201 5.56 6.55 -29.52
N PHE A 202 5.95 6.51 -28.24
CA PHE A 202 7.32 6.12 -27.85
C PHE A 202 7.49 4.61 -27.86
N GLN A 203 8.64 4.17 -28.38
CA GLN A 203 9.08 2.77 -28.28
C GLN A 203 10.13 2.63 -27.18
N LEU A 204 10.02 1.56 -26.38
CA LEU A 204 10.92 1.27 -25.29
C LEU A 204 11.73 0.03 -25.60
N GLU A 205 13.05 0.13 -25.61
CA GLU A 205 13.96 -0.99 -25.71
C GLU A 205 14.75 -1.16 -24.41
N VAL A 206 14.79 -2.38 -23.84
CA VAL A 206 15.40 -2.63 -22.55
C VAL A 206 16.52 -3.64 -22.64
N TYR A 207 17.70 -3.23 -22.22
CA TYR A 207 18.91 -4.05 -22.15
C TYR A 207 19.18 -4.45 -20.70
N TRP A 208 19.43 -5.73 -20.50
CA TRP A 208 19.65 -6.30 -19.18
C TRP A 208 21.08 -6.76 -19.02
N GLN A 209 21.66 -6.59 -17.83
CA GLN A 209 22.96 -7.10 -17.41
C GLN A 209 24.14 -6.50 -18.18
N TYR A 210 24.09 -6.48 -19.50
CA TYR A 210 25.12 -5.90 -20.36
C TYR A 210 24.63 -4.63 -21.02
N HIS A 211 25.51 -3.59 -21.02
CA HIS A 211 25.19 -2.36 -21.71
C HIS A 211 25.18 -2.59 -23.22
N PHE A 212 24.27 -1.95 -23.94
CA PHE A 212 24.11 -2.13 -25.38
C PHE A 212 25.36 -1.75 -26.20
N GLY A 213 26.29 -0.93 -25.68
CA GLY A 213 27.52 -0.53 -26.33
C GLY A 213 28.70 -1.48 -26.13
N ILE A 214 28.54 -2.68 -25.59
CA ILE A 214 29.64 -3.64 -25.42
C ILE A 214 29.82 -4.46 -26.72
N ILE A 215 31.01 -4.37 -27.33
CA ILE A 215 31.36 -5.15 -28.52
C ILE A 215 31.64 -6.60 -28.09
N ASP A 216 31.29 -7.58 -28.94
CA ASP A 216 31.44 -9.03 -28.75
C ASP A 216 30.51 -9.68 -27.68
N ALA A 217 29.48 -9.00 -27.21
CA ALA A 217 28.44 -9.63 -26.43
C ALA A 217 27.22 -9.92 -27.33
N GLU A 218 26.87 -11.20 -27.53
CA GLU A 218 25.73 -11.62 -28.39
C GLU A 218 24.37 -11.00 -27.98
N GLN A 219 24.26 -10.51 -26.76
CA GLN A 219 23.05 -9.92 -26.19
C GLN A 219 23.03 -8.37 -26.29
N THR A 220 24.00 -7.79 -26.92
CA THR A 220 24.15 -6.34 -27.10
C THR A 220 24.04 -5.97 -28.58
N MET A 221 24.45 -4.77 -28.95
CA MET A 221 24.37 -4.28 -30.31
C MET A 221 25.04 -5.24 -31.32
N MET A 222 24.28 -5.75 -32.29
CA MET A 222 24.82 -6.40 -33.48
C MET A 222 25.25 -5.35 -34.50
N LEU A 223 26.26 -5.67 -35.31
CA LEU A 223 26.81 -4.78 -36.35
C LEU A 223 25.73 -4.18 -37.27
N ASP A 224 24.64 -4.92 -37.52
CA ASP A 224 23.51 -4.51 -38.37
C ASP A 224 22.48 -3.63 -37.65
N ARG A 225 22.64 -3.38 -36.35
CA ARG A 225 21.74 -2.59 -35.50
C ARG A 225 22.49 -1.61 -34.61
N ILE A 226 23.56 -1.02 -35.11
CA ILE A 226 24.31 -0.02 -34.38
C ILE A 226 23.50 1.28 -34.33
N ALA A 227 22.94 1.62 -33.18
CA ALA A 227 22.46 2.96 -32.93
C ALA A 227 23.64 3.86 -32.54
N LEU A 228 23.99 4.79 -33.36
CA LEU A 228 24.92 5.87 -33.03
C LEU A 228 24.15 6.95 -32.26
N TYR A 229 24.56 7.20 -31.03
CA TYR A 229 24.00 8.24 -30.15
C TYR A 229 25.00 9.36 -29.96
#